data_71c73506568676963e6031b0f7409bb2
#
_entry.id   71c73506568676963e6031b0f7409bb2
#
_cell.length_a   1.000
_cell.length_b   1.000
_cell.length_c   1.000
_cell.angle_alpha   90.00
_cell.angle_beta   90.00
_cell.angle_gamma   90.00
#
_symmetry.space_group_name_H-M   'P 1'
#
loop_
_entity.id
_entity.type
_entity.pdbx_description
1 polymer ?
#
loop_
_entity_poly.entity_id
_entity_poly.type
_entity_poly.pdbx_seq_one_letter_code
_entity_poly.pdbx_strand_id
1 'polypeptide(L)' 'MPTPPPSPPQTVTYADVAAAADRLRGMVHHTPVLTSRTLDDRANAQVFVKAENLQRTGAFKFRGGYNALSQLAPAAKA' A
#
# COMPACT_ATOMS: atom_id res chain seq x y z
N MET A 1 14.70 -6.70 -35.56
CA MET A 1 14.18 -7.65 -34.57
C MET A 1 12.82 -7.17 -34.09
N PRO A 2 11.79 -7.98 -34.22
CA PRO A 2 10.51 -7.59 -33.66
C PRO A 2 10.61 -7.53 -32.13
N THR A 3 9.95 -6.53 -31.55
CA THR A 3 9.82 -6.45 -30.10
C THR A 3 8.94 -7.60 -29.60
N PRO A 4 9.30 -8.27 -28.50
CA PRO A 4 8.43 -9.28 -27.93
C PRO A 4 7.10 -8.66 -27.50
N PRO A 5 6.00 -9.40 -27.53
CA PRO A 5 4.74 -8.87 -27.05
C PRO A 5 4.86 -8.51 -25.57
N PRO A 6 4.15 -7.47 -25.11
CA PRO A 6 4.16 -7.13 -23.68
C PRO A 6 3.65 -8.32 -22.88
N SER A 7 4.22 -8.50 -21.69
CA SER A 7 3.71 -9.50 -20.76
C SER A 7 2.25 -9.18 -20.40
N PRO A 8 1.40 -10.20 -20.22
CA PRO A 8 0.04 -9.92 -19.76
C PRO A 8 0.08 -9.17 -18.42
N PRO A 9 -0.85 -8.25 -18.18
CA PRO A 9 -0.90 -7.55 -16.91
C PRO A 9 -1.07 -8.54 -15.76
N GLN A 10 -0.27 -8.33 -14.71
CA GLN A 10 -0.41 -9.14 -13.50
C GLN A 10 -1.59 -8.60 -12.69
N THR A 11 -2.49 -9.48 -12.32
CA THR A 11 -3.63 -9.13 -11.49
C THR A 11 -3.27 -9.34 -10.03
N VAL A 12 -3.44 -8.29 -9.22
CA VAL A 12 -3.28 -8.38 -7.77
C VAL A 12 -4.54 -9.03 -7.20
N THR A 13 -4.35 -10.05 -6.39
CA THR A 13 -5.45 -10.79 -5.75
C THR A 13 -5.56 -10.42 -4.28
N TYR A 14 -6.67 -10.80 -3.64
CA TYR A 14 -6.82 -10.66 -2.20
C TYR A 14 -5.69 -11.39 -1.44
N ALA A 15 -5.30 -12.56 -1.91
CA ALA A 15 -4.21 -13.33 -1.30
C ALA A 15 -2.90 -12.55 -1.31
N ASP A 16 -2.62 -11.80 -2.38
CA ASP A 16 -1.44 -10.93 -2.45
C ASP A 16 -1.50 -9.82 -1.40
N VAL A 17 -2.67 -9.21 -1.22
CA VAL A 17 -2.88 -8.16 -0.22
C VAL A 17 -2.73 -8.72 1.20
N ALA A 18 -3.30 -9.89 1.47
CA ALA A 18 -3.20 -10.55 2.77
C ALA A 18 -1.75 -10.91 3.10
N ALA A 19 -0.99 -11.41 2.14
CA ALA A 19 0.43 -11.71 2.32
C ALA A 19 1.24 -10.45 2.61
N ALA A 20 0.94 -9.35 1.92
CA ALA A 20 1.57 -8.06 2.18
C ALA A 20 1.25 -7.56 3.59
N ALA A 21 0.00 -7.71 4.05
CA ALA A 21 -0.40 -7.32 5.40
C ALA A 21 0.40 -8.11 6.46
N ASP A 22 0.63 -9.39 6.22
CA ASP A 22 1.44 -10.22 7.14
C ASP A 22 2.89 -9.73 7.18
N ARG A 23 3.48 -9.38 6.04
CA ARG A 23 4.85 -8.86 5.99
C ARG A 23 4.99 -7.51 6.70
N LEU A 24 3.94 -6.70 6.66
CA LEU A 24 3.93 -5.36 7.26
C LEU A 24 3.60 -5.37 8.75
N ARG A 25 3.06 -6.48 9.26
CA ARG A 25 2.60 -6.56 10.66
C ARG A 25 3.73 -6.24 11.63
N GLY A 26 3.47 -5.28 12.53
CA GLY A 26 4.45 -4.82 13.51
C GLY A 26 5.47 -3.82 12.97
N MET A 27 5.53 -3.62 11.65
CA MET A 27 6.50 -2.70 11.03
C MET A 27 5.88 -1.37 10.62
N VAL A 28 4.57 -1.35 10.34
CA VAL A 28 3.85 -0.13 10.00
C VAL A 28 3.08 0.39 11.21
N HIS A 29 2.82 1.70 11.22
CA HIS A 29 1.91 2.28 12.19
C HIS A 29 0.46 1.98 11.80
N HIS A 30 -0.37 1.66 12.78
CA HIS A 30 -1.81 1.52 12.60
C HIS A 30 -2.41 2.92 12.55
N THR A 31 -2.45 3.51 11.36
CA THR A 31 -2.93 4.87 11.20
C THR A 31 -4.45 4.94 11.35
N PRO A 32 -4.98 6.03 11.93
CA PRO A 32 -6.42 6.15 12.14
C PRO A 32 -7.17 6.34 10.82
N VAL A 33 -8.42 5.91 10.81
CA VAL A 33 -9.36 6.19 9.73
C VAL A 33 -10.30 7.28 10.24
N LEU A 34 -10.35 8.39 9.53
CA LEU A 34 -11.09 9.58 9.90
C LEU A 34 -12.29 9.77 8.99
N THR A 35 -13.34 10.39 9.53
CA THR A 35 -14.51 10.78 8.76
C THR A 35 -14.74 12.28 8.91
N SER A 36 -15.45 12.88 7.95
CA SER A 36 -15.77 14.29 7.98
C SER A 36 -17.16 14.49 7.40
N ARG A 37 -18.06 15.10 8.19
CA ARG A 37 -19.39 15.42 7.72
C ARG A 37 -19.38 16.37 6.52
N THR A 38 -18.50 17.36 6.55
CA THR A 38 -18.35 18.30 5.44
C THR A 38 -17.92 17.60 4.16
N LEU A 39 -16.96 16.67 4.26
CA LEU A 39 -16.46 15.92 3.12
C LEU A 39 -17.55 15.00 2.56
N ASP A 40 -18.29 14.32 3.44
CA ASP A 40 -19.40 13.44 3.06
C ASP A 40 -20.46 14.21 2.30
N ASP A 41 -20.84 15.38 2.80
CA ASP A 41 -21.87 16.23 2.17
C ASP A 41 -21.41 16.70 0.78
N ARG A 42 -20.16 17.10 0.65
CA ARG A 42 -19.63 17.58 -0.63
C ARG A 42 -19.47 16.46 -1.65
N ALA A 43 -19.11 15.26 -1.20
CA ALA A 43 -18.92 14.11 -2.07
C ALA A 43 -20.23 13.37 -2.35
N ASN A 44 -21.29 13.66 -1.60
CA ASN A 44 -22.55 12.92 -1.60
C ASN A 44 -22.33 11.42 -1.39
N ALA A 45 -21.46 11.09 -0.44
CA ALA A 45 -21.06 9.72 -0.12
C ALA A 45 -20.45 9.68 1.28
N GLN A 46 -20.35 8.49 1.85
CA GLN A 46 -19.57 8.29 3.07
C GLN A 46 -18.10 8.13 2.67
N VAL A 47 -17.26 9.03 3.15
CA VAL A 47 -15.83 9.06 2.82
C VAL A 47 -15.02 8.71 4.06
N PHE A 48 -14.09 7.78 3.91
CA PHE A 48 -13.17 7.36 4.95
C PHE A 48 -11.76 7.74 4.53
N VAL A 49 -11.06 8.47 5.39
CA VAL A 49 -9.70 8.93 5.11
C VAL A 49 -8.74 8.20 6.04
N LYS A 50 -7.87 7.38 5.47
CA LYS A 50 -6.81 6.73 6.23
C LYS A 50 -5.63 7.70 6.34
N ALA A 51 -5.29 8.07 7.57
CA ALA A 51 -4.30 9.13 7.84
C ALA A 51 -2.87 8.62 7.69
N GLU A 52 -2.45 8.31 6.45
CA GLU A 52 -1.10 7.82 6.17
C GLU A 52 -0.02 8.90 6.29
N ASN A 53 -0.39 10.15 6.48
CA ASN A 53 0.55 11.18 6.90
C ASN A 53 1.11 10.93 8.31
N LEU A 54 0.46 10.06 9.09
CA LEU A 54 0.94 9.60 10.40
C LEU A 54 1.71 8.30 10.33
N GLN A 55 1.90 7.74 9.13
CA GLN A 55 2.69 6.54 8.92
C GLN A 55 4.18 6.84 9.13
N ARG A 56 5.01 5.78 9.28
CA ARG A 56 6.47 5.93 9.27
C ARG A 56 6.88 6.71 8.04
N THR A 57 7.87 7.56 8.14
CA THR A 57 8.33 8.52 7.12
C THR A 57 7.29 9.60 6.77
N GLY A 58 6.12 9.61 7.43
CA GLY A 58 5.08 10.60 7.17
C GLY A 58 4.36 10.43 5.84
N ALA A 59 4.42 9.24 5.23
CA ALA A 59 3.86 9.02 3.90
C ALA A 59 3.40 7.57 3.70
N PHE A 60 2.42 7.39 2.83
CA PHE A 60 1.90 6.06 2.49
C PHE A 60 2.94 5.16 1.80
N LYS A 61 3.98 5.73 1.24
CA LYS A 61 5.04 5.00 0.51
C LYS A 61 5.77 3.97 1.37
N PHE A 62 5.78 4.14 2.69
CA PHE A 62 6.45 3.19 3.58
C PHE A 62 5.89 1.77 3.43
N ARG A 63 4.57 1.62 3.27
CA ARG A 63 3.94 0.30 3.12
C ARG A 63 4.49 -0.44 1.90
N GLY A 64 4.41 0.18 0.73
CA GLY A 64 4.90 -0.42 -0.50
C GLY A 64 6.40 -0.62 -0.50
N GLY A 65 7.16 0.34 0.01
CA GLY A 65 8.61 0.26 0.12
C GLY A 65 9.06 -0.90 1.00
N TYR A 66 8.52 -1.00 2.20
CA TYR A 66 8.86 -2.10 3.11
C TYR A 66 8.45 -3.45 2.53
N ASN A 67 7.23 -3.54 1.98
CA ASN A 67 6.74 -4.78 1.39
C ASN A 67 7.64 -5.27 0.27
N ALA A 68 8.07 -4.37 -0.62
CA ALA A 68 8.96 -4.71 -1.73
C ALA A 68 10.35 -5.12 -1.23
N LEU A 69 10.95 -4.32 -0.34
CA LEU A 69 12.30 -4.58 0.18
C LEU A 69 12.37 -5.86 0.99
N SER A 70 11.33 -6.19 1.77
CA SER A 70 11.30 -7.39 2.61
C SER A 70 11.37 -8.68 1.80
N GLN A 71 11.02 -8.63 0.52
CA GLN A 71 11.01 -9.78 -0.38
C GLN A 71 12.32 -9.96 -1.15
N LEU A 72 13.25 -9.02 -1.04
CA LEU A 72 14.53 -9.12 -1.73
C LEU A 72 15.47 -10.09 -1.03
N ALA A 73 16.33 -10.75 -1.81
CA ALA A 73 17.40 -11.56 -1.25
C ALA A 73 18.38 -10.68 -0.48
N PRO A 74 19.03 -11.20 0.60
CA PRO A 74 19.96 -10.38 1.40
C PRO A 74 21.05 -9.69 0.58
N ALA A 75 21.57 -10.34 -0.44
CA ALA A 75 22.58 -9.74 -1.32
C ALA A 75 22.06 -8.52 -2.08
N ALA A 76 20.79 -8.48 -2.42
CA ALA A 76 20.17 -7.35 -3.12
C ALA A 76 19.89 -6.17 -2.18
N LYS A 77 19.85 -6.41 -0.86
CA LYS A 77 19.60 -5.37 0.16
C LYS A 77 20.89 -4.69 0.61
N ALA A 78 22.01 -5.30 0.32
CA ALA A 78 23.32 -4.81 0.77
C ALA A 78 23.71 -3.49 0.12
#